data_ce4ace48ab322e9e8fd5de934fea4352
#
_entry.id   ce4ace48ab322e9e8fd5de934fea4352
#
_cell.length_a   1.000
_cell.length_b   1.000
_cell.length_c   1.000
_cell.angle_alpha   90.00
_cell.angle_beta   90.00
_cell.angle_gamma   90.00
#
_symmetry.space_group_name_H-M   'P 1'
#
loop_
_entity.id
_entity.type
_entity.pdbx_description
1 polymer ?
#
loop_
_entity_poly.entity_id
_entity_poly.type
_entity_poly.pdbx_seq_one_letter_code
_entity_poly.pdbx_strand_id
1 'polypeptide(L)' 'MDAIIGRFKVRVEDSGIVLTHPSGISFEITAEEALDLQDFLKVYRQTLLTTERETNPEIERIVIEEHES' A
#
# COMPACT_ATOMS: atom_id res chain seq x y z
N MET A 1 -4.82 4.97 -14.64
CA MET A 1 -4.18 5.65 -13.51
C MET A 1 -3.13 4.76 -12.88
N ASP A 2 -1.96 5.28 -12.72
CA ASP A 2 -0.84 4.50 -12.19
C ASP A 2 -0.28 5.16 -10.95
N ALA A 3 0.28 4.36 -10.08
CA ALA A 3 0.88 4.85 -8.84
C ALA A 3 2.07 3.96 -8.49
N ILE A 4 2.95 4.49 -7.65
CA ILE A 4 4.08 3.70 -7.14
C ILE A 4 3.87 3.55 -5.65
N ILE A 5 3.85 2.33 -5.18
CA ILE A 5 3.69 2.05 -3.76
C ILE A 5 4.88 1.21 -3.35
N GLY A 6 5.85 1.85 -2.70
CA GLY A 6 7.09 1.19 -2.39
C GLY A 6 7.79 0.78 -3.67
N ARG A 7 8.02 -0.53 -3.81
CA ARG A 7 8.66 -1.04 -5.02
C ARG A 7 7.65 -1.51 -6.05
N PHE A 8 6.36 -1.41 -5.75
CA PHE A 8 5.35 -1.89 -6.67
C PHE A 8 4.78 -0.78 -7.52
N LYS A 9 4.55 -1.08 -8.79
CA LYS A 9 3.82 -0.19 -9.66
C LYS A 9 2.38 -0.68 -9.66
N VAL A 10 1.44 0.21 -9.43
CA VAL A 10 0.04 -0.15 -9.30
C VAL A 10 -0.73 0.56 -10.39
N ARG A 11 -1.52 -0.20 -11.13
CA ARG A 11 -2.36 0.37 -12.19
C ARG A 11 -3.81 0.01 -11.93
N VAL A 12 -4.69 0.99 -12.03
CA VAL A 12 -6.12 0.75 -11.90
C VAL A 12 -6.70 0.54 -13.29
N GLU A 13 -7.40 -0.57 -13.47
CA GLU A 13 -8.02 -0.92 -14.74
C GLU A 13 -9.50 -1.19 -14.52
N ASP A 14 -10.23 -1.38 -15.60
CA ASP A 14 -11.67 -1.56 -15.50
C ASP A 14 -12.05 -2.74 -14.64
N SER A 15 -11.28 -3.81 -14.69
CA SER A 15 -11.62 -5.01 -13.96
C SER A 15 -11.00 -5.07 -12.57
N GLY A 16 -10.15 -4.14 -12.22
CA GLY A 16 -9.51 -4.18 -10.91
C GLY A 16 -8.17 -3.50 -10.90
N ILE A 17 -7.22 -4.08 -10.18
CA ILE A 17 -5.92 -3.47 -9.98
C ILE A 17 -4.84 -4.45 -10.36
N VAL A 18 -3.80 -3.93 -11.02
CA VAL A 18 -2.62 -4.72 -11.37
C VAL A 18 -1.44 -4.18 -10.59
N LEU A 19 -0.74 -5.07 -9.86
CA LEU A 19 0.46 -4.71 -9.14
C LEU A 19 1.65 -5.37 -9.82
N THR A 20 2.66 -4.60 -10.15
CA THR A 20 3.84 -5.12 -10.82
C THR A 20 5.06 -4.91 -9.94
N HIS A 21 5.79 -5.98 -9.71
CA HIS A 21 7.02 -5.96 -8.96
C HIS A 21 8.19 -5.70 -9.92
N PRO A 22 9.28 -5.07 -9.46
CA PRO A 22 10.43 -4.81 -10.34
C PRO A 22 11.02 -6.06 -10.97
N SER A 23 10.80 -7.22 -10.36
CA SER A 23 11.30 -8.47 -10.93
C SER A 23 10.53 -8.88 -12.19
N GLY A 24 9.43 -8.19 -12.50
CA GLY A 24 8.63 -8.52 -13.66
C GLY A 24 7.39 -9.31 -13.34
N ILE A 25 7.22 -9.70 -12.09
CA ILE A 25 6.04 -10.46 -11.70
C ILE A 25 4.88 -9.50 -11.50
N SER A 26 3.72 -9.87 -12.01
CA SER A 26 2.52 -9.05 -11.87
C SER A 26 1.40 -9.84 -11.24
N PHE A 27 0.58 -9.16 -10.46
CA PHE A 27 -0.58 -9.75 -9.83
C PHE A 27 -1.79 -8.93 -10.18
N GLU A 28 -2.92 -9.61 -10.40
CA GLU A 28 -4.16 -8.90 -10.67
C GLU A 28 -5.15 -9.25 -9.58
N ILE A 29 -5.86 -8.25 -9.07
CA ILE A 29 -6.94 -8.49 -8.15
C ILE A 29 -8.16 -7.80 -8.70
N THR A 30 -9.34 -8.41 -8.48
CA THR A 30 -10.58 -7.84 -8.98
C THR A 30 -10.93 -6.60 -8.17
N ALA A 31 -11.89 -5.84 -8.66
CA ALA A 31 -12.35 -4.66 -7.94
C ALA A 31 -12.89 -5.04 -6.56
N GLU A 32 -13.61 -6.15 -6.48
CA GLU A 32 -14.14 -6.60 -5.20
C GLU A 32 -13.01 -6.96 -4.24
N GLU A 33 -12.01 -7.67 -4.73
CA GLU A 33 -10.87 -8.03 -3.89
C GLU A 33 -10.11 -6.80 -3.42
N ALA A 34 -10.02 -5.80 -4.29
CA ALA A 34 -9.33 -4.58 -3.92
C ALA A 34 -10.09 -3.84 -2.82
N LEU A 35 -11.41 -3.80 -2.90
CA LEU A 35 -12.20 -3.16 -1.87
C LEU A 35 -12.11 -3.91 -0.55
N ASP A 36 -12.09 -5.23 -0.61
CA ASP A 36 -11.93 -6.04 0.60
C ASP A 36 -10.56 -5.78 1.22
N LEU A 37 -9.53 -5.67 0.41
CA LEU A 37 -8.20 -5.37 0.91
C LEU A 37 -8.18 -4.00 1.56
N GLN A 38 -8.87 -3.03 0.98
CA GLN A 38 -8.92 -1.70 1.55
C GLN A 38 -9.56 -1.73 2.93
N ASP A 39 -10.66 -2.48 3.07
CA ASP A 39 -11.32 -2.59 4.37
C ASP A 39 -10.41 -3.24 5.39
N PHE A 40 -9.71 -4.30 4.99
CA PHE A 40 -8.78 -4.97 5.88
C PHE A 40 -7.69 -4.00 6.34
N LEU A 41 -7.13 -3.24 5.42
CA LEU A 41 -6.06 -2.32 5.76
C LEU A 41 -6.55 -1.21 6.68
N LYS A 42 -7.78 -0.76 6.48
CA LYS A 42 -8.32 0.27 7.35
C LYS A 42 -8.44 -0.21 8.79
N VAL A 43 -8.86 -1.45 8.97
CA VAL A 43 -9.00 -2.02 10.31
C VAL A 43 -7.64 -2.15 10.98
N TYR A 44 -6.60 -2.50 10.22
CA TYR A 44 -5.29 -2.75 10.80
C TYR A 44 -4.31 -1.60 10.61
N ARG A 45 -4.84 -0.42 10.32
CA ARG A 45 -3.97 0.72 10.05
C ARG A 45 -3.03 1.02 11.21
N GLN A 46 -3.54 0.99 12.44
CA GLN A 46 -2.69 1.29 13.58
C GLN A 46 -1.60 0.25 13.77
N THR A 47 -1.94 -1.01 13.53
CA THR A 47 -0.95 -2.06 13.61
C THR A 47 0.16 -1.84 12.60
N LEU A 48 -0.21 -1.45 11.37
CA LEU A 48 0.78 -1.22 10.34
C LEU A 48 1.66 -0.03 10.69
N LEU A 49 1.08 1.02 11.25
CA LEU A 49 1.88 2.19 11.64
C LEU A 49 2.86 1.82 12.74
N THR A 50 2.42 1.02 13.69
CA THR A 50 3.30 0.60 14.77
C THR A 50 4.45 -0.26 14.23
N THR A 51 4.13 -1.16 13.30
CA THR A 51 5.15 -2.02 12.71
C THR A 51 6.19 -1.19 11.98
N GLU A 52 5.73 -0.18 11.24
CA GLU A 52 6.66 0.66 10.51
C GLU A 52 7.58 1.40 11.46
N ARG A 53 7.03 1.93 12.56
CA ARG A 53 7.87 2.64 13.51
C ARG A 53 8.93 1.76 14.11
N GLU A 54 8.56 0.51 14.42
CA GLU A 54 9.52 -0.37 15.05
C GLU A 54 10.61 -0.83 14.12
N THR A 55 10.30 -0.95 12.83
CA THR A 55 11.30 -1.44 11.90
C THR A 55 12.04 -0.31 11.20
N ASN A 56 11.48 0.91 11.15
CA ASN A 56 12.11 2.00 10.43
C ASN A 56 11.97 3.30 11.21
N PRO A 57 12.74 3.46 12.27
CA PRO A 57 12.62 4.65 13.11
C PRO A 57 12.83 5.96 12.36
N GLU A 58 13.69 5.94 11.36
CA GLU A 58 13.91 7.16 10.61
C GLU A 58 12.71 7.54 9.79
N ILE A 59 12.05 6.57 9.24
CA ILE A 59 10.86 6.83 8.48
C ILE A 59 9.77 7.32 9.41
N GLU A 60 9.79 6.84 10.63
CA GLU A 60 8.83 7.29 11.58
C GLU A 60 8.92 8.79 11.79
N ARG A 61 10.11 9.33 11.87
CA ARG A 61 10.25 10.76 12.06
C ARG A 61 9.66 11.51 10.89
N ILE A 62 9.89 11.01 9.68
CA ILE A 62 9.39 11.67 8.52
C ILE A 62 7.87 11.61 8.47
N VAL A 63 7.33 10.47 8.81
CA VAL A 63 5.90 10.32 8.82
C VAL A 63 5.25 11.28 9.79
N ILE A 64 5.83 11.41 10.96
CA ILE A 64 5.28 12.30 11.93
C ILE A 64 5.22 13.69 11.40
N GLU A 65 6.28 14.08 10.73
CA GLU A 65 6.25 15.39 10.21
C GLU A 65 5.19 15.60 9.22
N GLU A 66 5.01 14.70 8.33
CA GLU A 66 4.09 14.94 7.42
C GLU A 66 2.80 14.56 7.76
N HIS A 67 2.54 13.88 8.69
CA HIS A 67 1.45 13.40 8.84
C HIS A 67 0.71 13.84 9.67
N GLU A 68 0.97 14.26 10.19
CA GLU A 68 0.28 14.65 10.93
C GLU A 68 -0.81 14.60 10.32
N SER A 69 -0.96 14.33 9.44
CA SER A 69 -2.12 14.30 8.75
C SER A 69 -2.94 13.21 8.75
#